data_214fc6ab09502f33e2e879ba768fb7b0
#
_entry.id   214fc6ab09502f33e2e879ba768fb7b0
#
_cell.length_a   1.000
_cell.length_b   1.000
_cell.length_c   1.000
_cell.angle_alpha   90.00
_cell.angle_beta   90.00
_cell.angle_gamma   90.00
#
_symmetry.space_group_name_H-M   'P 1'
#
loop_
_entity.id
_entity.type
_entity.pdbx_description
1 polymer ?
#
loop_
_entity_poly.entity_id
_entity_poly.type
_entity_poly.pdbx_seq_one_letter_code
_entity_poly.pdbx_strand_id
1 'polypeptide(L)'
;AGPEEIEIAERFEADNDDYSSILLKALADRIAEAFAERMHERVRTELWGYAADESFTPDELLKERFQGIRPAPGYPSQPDHTEKATLFDLLDAPAAVGVELTESFAMWPGSSVSGLYFAHPDAKYFGVGKIKRDQLTSYAERKSWTIEEAEQHLAPVLGS
;
A
#
# COMPACT_ATOMS: atom_id res chain seq x y z
N ALA A 1 -8.57 8.42 2.42
CA ALA A 1 -9.74 9.27 2.21
C ALA A 1 -10.99 8.41 2.15
N GLY A 2 -12.16 9.02 2.34
CA GLY A 2 -13.44 8.32 2.29
C GLY A 2 -14.14 8.47 0.93
N PRO A 3 -15.29 7.82 0.73
CA PRO A 3 -16.07 7.91 -0.50
C PRO A 3 -16.52 9.34 -0.83
N GLU A 4 -16.58 10.23 0.14
CA GLU A 4 -16.96 11.63 -0.04
C GLU A 4 -16.02 12.40 -0.96
N GLU A 5 -14.75 11.99 -1.04
CA GLU A 5 -13.77 12.55 -2.00
C GLU A 5 -14.29 12.43 -3.43
N ILE A 6 -14.87 11.29 -3.76
CA ILE A 6 -15.36 10.99 -5.11
C ILE A 6 -16.52 11.91 -5.46
N GLU A 7 -17.52 12.02 -4.58
CA GLU A 7 -18.68 12.87 -4.79
C GLU A 7 -18.29 14.34 -5.00
N ILE A 8 -17.31 14.83 -4.24
CA ILE A 8 -16.86 16.21 -4.36
C ILE A 8 -16.07 16.41 -5.65
N ALA A 9 -15.20 15.44 -6.03
CA ALA A 9 -14.46 15.50 -7.28
C ALA A 9 -15.39 15.51 -8.50
N GLU A 10 -16.41 14.63 -8.51
CA GLU A 10 -17.42 14.59 -9.57
C GLU A 10 -18.21 15.91 -9.71
N ARG A 11 -18.49 16.59 -8.59
CA ARG A 11 -19.13 17.91 -8.63
C ARG A 11 -18.26 18.94 -9.31
N PHE A 12 -16.95 19.00 -9.00
CA PHE A 12 -16.03 19.88 -9.70
C PHE A 12 -15.93 19.57 -11.19
N GLU A 13 -15.88 18.28 -11.55
CA GLU A 13 -15.85 17.84 -12.94
C GLU A 13 -17.14 18.21 -13.69
N ALA A 14 -18.31 18.09 -13.06
CA ALA A 14 -19.59 18.51 -13.64
C ALA A 14 -19.65 20.04 -13.90
N ASP A 15 -18.97 20.82 -13.08
CA ASP A 15 -18.85 22.28 -13.23
C ASP A 15 -17.70 22.69 -14.18
N ASN A 16 -17.01 21.73 -14.82
CA ASN A 16 -15.80 21.90 -15.65
C ASN A 16 -14.64 22.55 -14.89
N ASP A 17 -14.55 22.32 -13.58
CA ASP A 17 -13.46 22.77 -12.72
C ASP A 17 -12.46 21.61 -12.47
N ASP A 18 -11.74 21.24 -13.52
CA ASP A 18 -10.72 20.18 -13.47
C ASP A 18 -9.61 20.51 -12.47
N TYR A 19 -9.29 21.79 -12.30
CA TYR A 19 -8.25 22.22 -11.35
C TYR A 19 -8.61 21.86 -9.91
N SER A 20 -9.82 22.17 -9.47
CA SER A 20 -10.27 21.84 -8.11
C SER A 20 -10.42 20.34 -7.92
N SER A 21 -10.88 19.59 -8.93
CA SER A 21 -10.92 18.11 -8.87
C SER A 21 -9.53 17.50 -8.67
N ILE A 22 -8.55 17.92 -9.47
CA ILE A 22 -7.16 17.46 -9.35
C ILE A 22 -6.55 17.85 -8.00
N LEU A 23 -6.76 19.07 -7.54
CA LEU A 23 -6.25 19.54 -6.26
C LEU A 23 -6.85 18.77 -5.09
N LEU A 24 -8.15 18.49 -5.12
CA LEU A 24 -8.82 17.68 -4.10
C LEU A 24 -8.21 16.27 -4.02
N LYS A 25 -8.07 15.59 -5.16
CA LYS A 25 -7.47 14.25 -5.23
C LYS A 25 -6.03 14.24 -4.70
N ALA A 26 -5.24 15.24 -5.07
CA ALA A 26 -3.86 15.37 -4.56
C ALA A 26 -3.79 15.63 -3.05
N LEU A 27 -4.73 16.39 -2.50
CA LEU A 27 -4.83 16.61 -1.05
C LEU A 27 -5.28 15.33 -0.32
N ALA A 28 -6.23 14.60 -0.88
CA ALA A 28 -6.69 13.34 -0.33
C ALA A 28 -5.55 12.31 -0.24
N ASP A 29 -4.72 12.19 -1.29
CA ASP A 29 -3.52 11.35 -1.27
C ASP A 29 -2.55 11.77 -0.16
N ARG A 30 -2.28 13.06 0.00
CA ARG A 30 -1.41 13.55 1.09
C ARG A 30 -1.95 13.22 2.47
N ILE A 31 -3.26 13.31 2.66
CA ILE A 31 -3.92 12.98 3.93
C ILE A 31 -3.85 11.46 4.18
N ALA A 32 -4.06 10.63 3.17
CA ALA A 32 -3.95 9.17 3.29
C ALA A 32 -2.52 8.76 3.70
N GLU A 33 -1.49 9.34 3.07
CA GLU A 33 -0.09 9.09 3.42
C GLU A 33 0.24 9.57 4.85
N ALA A 34 -0.18 10.77 5.22
CA ALA A 34 0.03 11.28 6.58
C ALA A 34 -0.69 10.43 7.63
N PHE A 35 -1.88 9.92 7.31
CA PHE A 35 -2.62 9.01 8.18
C PHE A 35 -1.91 7.66 8.31
N ALA A 36 -1.37 7.12 7.24
CA ALA A 36 -0.56 5.88 7.27
C ALA A 36 0.67 6.04 8.17
N GLU A 37 1.36 7.20 8.11
CA GLU A 37 2.47 7.55 9.01
C GLU A 37 2.02 7.56 10.48
N ARG A 38 0.94 8.27 10.77
CA ARG A 38 0.37 8.35 12.12
C ARG A 38 -0.11 6.98 12.63
N MET A 39 -0.71 6.16 11.79
CA MET A 39 -1.13 4.81 12.16
C MET A 39 0.06 3.91 12.47
N HIS A 40 1.14 3.99 11.71
CA HIS A 40 2.35 3.23 12.01
C HIS A 40 2.98 3.66 13.35
N GLU A 41 3.02 4.96 13.65
CA GLU A 41 3.44 5.46 14.97
C GLU A 41 2.57 4.85 16.09
N ARG A 42 1.25 4.89 15.94
CA ARG A 42 0.33 4.30 16.93
C ARG A 42 0.51 2.78 17.07
N VAL A 43 0.77 2.08 15.99
CA VAL A 43 1.08 0.64 16.05
C VAL A 43 2.34 0.41 16.88
N ARG A 44 3.40 1.18 16.64
CA ARG A 44 4.66 1.06 17.39
C ARG A 44 4.52 1.38 18.87
N THR A 45 3.79 2.44 19.19
CA THR A 45 3.74 2.99 20.55
C THR A 45 2.55 2.50 21.39
N GLU A 46 1.40 2.23 20.76
CA GLU A 46 0.15 1.95 21.48
C GLU A 46 -0.43 0.56 21.16
N LEU A 47 -0.78 0.29 19.88
CA LEU A 47 -1.63 -0.84 19.51
C LEU A 47 -0.88 -2.19 19.58
N TRP A 48 0.34 -2.24 19.10
CA TRP A 48 1.27 -3.36 19.28
C TRP A 48 2.27 -3.06 20.39
N GLY A 49 2.71 -1.81 20.51
CA GLY A 49 3.47 -1.31 21.67
C GLY A 49 4.90 -1.82 21.77
N TYR A 50 5.52 -2.25 20.65
CA TYR A 50 6.90 -2.74 20.67
C TYR A 50 7.96 -1.63 20.83
N ALA A 51 7.56 -0.36 20.73
CA ALA A 51 8.40 0.81 20.93
C ALA A 51 7.63 1.88 21.73
N ALA A 52 7.07 1.51 22.88
CA ALA A 52 6.18 2.36 23.69
C ALA A 52 6.84 3.67 24.16
N ASP A 53 8.17 3.68 24.31
CA ASP A 53 8.93 4.87 24.76
C ASP A 53 9.38 5.75 23.58
N GLU A 54 8.95 5.45 22.35
CA GLU A 54 9.32 6.21 21.16
C GLU A 54 8.80 7.65 21.24
N SER A 55 9.69 8.60 20.98
CA SER A 55 9.35 10.02 20.90
C SER A 55 10.20 10.69 19.83
N PHE A 56 9.67 10.81 18.62
CA PHE A 56 10.36 11.41 17.49
C PHE A 56 9.76 12.75 17.08
N THR A 57 10.61 13.66 16.67
CA THR A 57 10.21 14.87 15.96
C THR A 57 9.72 14.54 14.54
N PRO A 58 8.94 15.42 13.89
CA PRO A 58 8.55 15.22 12.49
C PRO A 58 9.73 14.95 11.54
N ASP A 59 10.86 15.62 11.75
CA ASP A 59 12.07 15.41 10.96
C ASP A 59 12.70 14.02 11.15
N GLU A 60 12.57 13.44 12.32
CA GLU A 60 13.05 12.09 12.61
C GLU A 60 12.11 11.03 12.06
N LEU A 61 10.80 11.28 12.09
CA LEU A 61 9.81 10.42 11.42
C LEU A 61 10.03 10.39 9.91
N LEU A 62 10.27 11.53 9.28
CA LEU A 62 10.60 11.61 7.86
C LEU A 62 11.91 10.89 7.50
N LYS A 63 12.84 10.77 8.44
CA LYS A 63 14.09 10.01 8.28
C LYS A 63 13.95 8.54 8.68
N GLU A 64 12.75 8.08 8.96
CA GLU A 64 12.43 6.69 9.34
C GLU A 64 13.35 6.13 10.44
N ARG A 65 13.60 6.93 11.49
CA ARG A 65 14.47 6.53 12.61
C ARG A 65 13.81 5.53 13.56
N PHE A 66 12.57 5.22 13.35
CA PHE A 66 11.81 4.25 14.13
C PHE A 66 12.19 2.80 13.75
N GLN A 67 11.88 1.86 14.65
CA GLN A 67 12.06 0.43 14.42
C GLN A 67 10.95 -0.12 13.51
N GLY A 68 11.34 -0.96 12.55
CA GLY A 68 10.40 -1.64 11.67
C GLY A 68 10.11 -0.90 10.37
N ILE A 69 9.30 -1.52 9.53
CA ILE A 69 8.89 -1.01 8.21
C ILE A 69 7.41 -1.25 7.95
N ARG A 70 6.86 -0.56 6.97
CA ARG A 70 5.47 -0.73 6.50
C ARG A 70 5.40 -0.97 4.98
N PRO A 71 5.90 -2.11 4.49
CA PRO A 71 5.86 -2.40 3.06
C PRO A 71 4.43 -2.68 2.59
N ALA A 72 4.19 -2.40 1.31
CA ALA A 72 2.89 -2.59 0.68
C ALA A 72 3.00 -3.41 -0.61
N PRO A 73 1.99 -4.26 -0.93
CA PRO A 73 1.93 -4.94 -2.23
C PRO A 73 1.87 -3.96 -3.39
N GLY A 74 2.70 -4.21 -4.42
CA GLY A 74 2.88 -3.35 -5.59
C GLY A 74 4.09 -2.43 -5.52
N TYR A 75 4.82 -2.42 -4.41
CA TYR A 75 6.07 -1.65 -4.24
C TYR A 75 7.31 -2.52 -4.50
N PRO A 76 8.50 -1.92 -4.68
CA PRO A 76 9.71 -2.65 -5.08
C PRO A 76 10.11 -3.82 -4.18
N SER A 77 9.77 -3.78 -2.89
CA SER A 77 10.03 -4.87 -1.94
C SER A 77 8.99 -6.00 -1.99
N GLN A 78 7.81 -5.73 -2.52
CA GLN A 78 6.70 -6.68 -2.63
C GLN A 78 5.91 -6.40 -3.93
N PRO A 79 6.47 -6.76 -5.10
CA PRO A 79 5.93 -6.32 -6.39
C PRO A 79 4.59 -6.94 -6.80
N ASP A 80 4.17 -8.04 -6.16
CA ASP A 80 2.91 -8.72 -6.46
C ASP A 80 1.71 -7.96 -5.87
N HIS A 81 0.88 -7.41 -6.74
CA HIS A 81 -0.34 -6.72 -6.34
C HIS A 81 -1.44 -7.65 -5.82
N THR A 82 -1.41 -8.95 -6.19
CA THR A 82 -2.48 -9.90 -5.84
C THR A 82 -2.56 -10.20 -4.35
N GLU A 83 -1.47 -9.95 -3.60
CA GLU A 83 -1.45 -10.09 -2.14
C GLU A 83 -2.49 -9.19 -1.44
N LYS A 84 -2.93 -8.11 -2.10
CA LYS A 84 -3.99 -7.26 -1.57
C LYS A 84 -5.31 -8.01 -1.41
N ALA A 85 -5.62 -8.97 -2.29
CA ALA A 85 -6.84 -9.77 -2.15
C ALA A 85 -6.88 -10.47 -0.79
N THR A 86 -5.80 -11.14 -0.41
CA THR A 86 -5.68 -11.80 0.90
C THR A 86 -5.81 -10.81 2.07
N LEU A 87 -5.19 -9.63 1.94
CA LEU A 87 -5.29 -8.59 2.98
C LEU A 87 -6.72 -8.06 3.13
N PHE A 88 -7.41 -7.83 2.02
CA PHE A 88 -8.77 -7.30 2.01
C PHE A 88 -9.77 -8.31 2.54
N ASP A 89 -9.63 -9.59 2.19
CA ASP A 89 -10.45 -10.68 2.73
C ASP A 89 -10.23 -10.83 4.24
N LEU A 90 -8.98 -10.82 4.69
CA LEU A 90 -8.63 -10.95 6.12
C LEU A 90 -9.19 -9.82 6.97
N LEU A 91 -9.22 -8.61 6.44
CA LEU A 91 -9.67 -7.41 7.16
C LEU A 91 -11.15 -7.08 6.92
N ASP A 92 -11.82 -7.80 6.03
CA ASP A 92 -13.17 -7.43 5.53
C ASP A 92 -13.20 -5.94 5.12
N ALA A 93 -12.20 -5.52 4.36
CA ALA A 93 -11.95 -4.10 4.09
C ALA A 93 -13.14 -3.38 3.43
N PRO A 94 -13.87 -3.97 2.46
CA PRO A 94 -15.05 -3.33 1.90
C PRO A 94 -16.12 -3.01 2.94
N ALA A 95 -16.44 -3.95 3.83
CA ALA A 95 -17.44 -3.72 4.87
C ALA A 95 -16.92 -2.83 6.01
N ALA A 96 -15.63 -2.95 6.36
CA ALA A 96 -15.03 -2.23 7.47
C ALA A 96 -14.77 -0.75 7.17
N VAL A 97 -14.32 -0.42 5.96
CA VAL A 97 -13.86 0.96 5.62
C VAL A 97 -14.29 1.44 4.23
N GLY A 98 -15.08 0.66 3.48
CA GLY A 98 -15.59 1.05 2.16
C GLY A 98 -14.51 1.16 1.07
N VAL A 99 -13.37 0.48 1.25
CA VAL A 99 -12.31 0.43 0.24
C VAL A 99 -12.39 -0.90 -0.50
N GLU A 100 -12.44 -0.86 -1.82
CA GLU A 100 -12.55 -2.03 -2.67
C GLU A 100 -11.30 -2.20 -3.54
N LEU A 101 -11.15 -3.38 -4.16
CA LEU A 101 -10.12 -3.65 -5.16
C LEU A 101 -10.74 -3.69 -6.56
N THR A 102 -10.07 -3.06 -7.52
CA THR A 102 -10.36 -3.21 -8.95
C THR A 102 -9.87 -4.57 -9.44
N GLU A 103 -10.21 -4.94 -10.67
CA GLU A 103 -9.71 -6.16 -11.32
C GLU A 103 -8.17 -6.22 -11.41
N SER A 104 -7.50 -5.07 -11.44
CA SER A 104 -6.04 -4.96 -11.42
C SER A 104 -5.43 -4.84 -10.01
N PHE A 105 -6.22 -5.08 -8.97
CA PHE A 105 -5.83 -4.94 -7.57
C PHE A 105 -5.41 -3.51 -7.18
N ALA A 106 -5.89 -2.50 -7.88
CA ALA A 106 -5.81 -1.12 -7.41
C ALA A 106 -6.91 -0.88 -6.37
N MET A 107 -6.62 -0.06 -5.37
CA MET A 107 -7.63 0.34 -4.37
C MET A 107 -8.56 1.41 -4.93
N TRP A 108 -9.82 1.34 -4.54
CA TRP A 108 -10.82 2.36 -4.82
C TRP A 108 -11.59 2.68 -3.52
N PRO A 109 -11.68 3.95 -3.07
CA PRO A 109 -11.01 5.14 -3.64
C PRO A 109 -9.49 5.05 -3.73
N GLY A 110 -8.89 5.75 -4.70
CA GLY A 110 -7.45 5.72 -4.95
C GLY A 110 -6.61 6.26 -3.78
N SER A 111 -7.11 7.28 -3.08
CA SER A 111 -6.47 7.87 -1.88
C SER A 111 -6.56 6.94 -0.67
N SER A 112 -6.01 5.74 -0.80
CA SER A 112 -6.03 4.68 0.21
C SER A 112 -4.65 4.05 0.33
N VAL A 113 -4.34 3.52 1.52
CA VAL A 113 -3.08 2.81 1.80
C VAL A 113 -3.42 1.45 2.41
N SER A 114 -2.79 0.40 1.90
CA SER A 114 -2.83 -0.94 2.49
C SER A 114 -1.45 -1.55 2.52
N GLY A 115 -1.14 -2.34 3.54
CA GLY A 115 0.18 -2.94 3.68
C GLY A 115 0.32 -3.76 4.96
N LEU A 116 1.57 -4.04 5.30
CA LEU A 116 1.98 -4.86 6.42
C LEU A 116 2.89 -4.05 7.35
N TYR A 117 2.87 -4.36 8.64
CA TYR A 117 3.85 -3.84 9.60
C TYR A 117 4.82 -4.95 10.00
N PHE A 118 6.11 -4.68 9.88
CA PHE A 118 7.19 -5.56 10.35
C PHE A 118 7.95 -4.86 11.46
N ALA A 119 7.90 -5.41 12.67
CA ALA A 119 8.52 -4.83 13.87
C ALA A 119 9.98 -5.23 14.09
N HIS A 120 10.55 -6.09 13.23
CA HIS A 120 11.92 -6.58 13.43
C HIS A 120 12.93 -5.43 13.33
N PRO A 121 13.90 -5.31 14.26
CA PRO A 121 14.85 -4.20 14.27
C PRO A 121 15.74 -4.12 13.04
N ASP A 122 16.01 -5.26 12.39
CA ASP A 122 16.82 -5.32 11.16
C ASP A 122 15.97 -5.23 9.89
N ALA A 123 14.64 -5.06 10.01
CA ALA A 123 13.78 -4.90 8.84
C ALA A 123 14.16 -3.64 8.06
N LYS A 124 14.35 -3.78 6.74
CA LYS A 124 14.73 -2.68 5.84
C LYS A 124 13.98 -2.81 4.52
N TYR A 125 13.65 -1.67 3.93
CA TYR A 125 13.17 -1.66 2.56
C TYR A 125 14.29 -2.07 1.60
N PHE A 126 13.91 -2.86 0.60
CA PHE A 126 14.80 -3.29 -0.48
C PHE A 126 13.99 -3.42 -1.77
N GLY A 127 14.67 -3.39 -2.90
CA GLY A 127 14.04 -3.72 -4.18
C GLY A 127 14.35 -5.18 -4.55
N VAL A 128 13.32 -5.93 -4.91
CA VAL A 128 13.49 -7.29 -5.46
C VAL A 128 14.33 -7.25 -6.75
N GLY A 129 14.24 -6.15 -7.49
CA GLY A 129 14.93 -6.01 -8.77
C GLY A 129 14.33 -6.91 -9.85
N LYS A 130 15.18 -7.40 -10.75
CA LYS A 130 14.74 -8.29 -11.83
C LYS A 130 14.85 -9.75 -11.40
N ILE A 131 13.75 -10.49 -11.55
CA ILE A 131 13.68 -11.93 -11.29
C ILE A 131 13.87 -12.72 -12.60
N LYS A 132 14.42 -13.92 -12.49
CA LYS A 132 14.65 -14.83 -13.61
C LYS A 132 13.67 -16.00 -13.59
N ARG A 133 13.75 -16.85 -14.61
CA ARG A 133 12.82 -17.97 -14.83
C ARG A 133 12.75 -18.93 -13.63
N ASP A 134 13.85 -19.23 -13.00
CA ASP A 134 13.91 -20.10 -11.82
C ASP A 134 13.11 -19.54 -10.62
N GLN A 135 13.26 -18.23 -10.37
CA GLN A 135 12.52 -17.54 -9.32
C GLN A 135 11.01 -17.43 -9.66
N LEU A 136 10.70 -17.13 -10.92
CA LEU A 136 9.31 -17.09 -11.40
C LEU A 136 8.63 -18.46 -11.24
N THR A 137 9.30 -19.55 -11.62
CA THR A 137 8.78 -20.92 -11.48
C THR A 137 8.53 -21.26 -10.00
N SER A 138 9.50 -20.98 -9.13
CA SER A 138 9.33 -21.20 -7.69
C SER A 138 8.18 -20.36 -7.11
N TYR A 139 7.98 -19.14 -7.61
CA TYR A 139 6.88 -18.29 -7.16
C TYR A 139 5.52 -18.82 -7.62
N ALA A 140 5.40 -19.21 -8.90
CA ALA A 140 4.21 -19.81 -9.46
C ALA A 140 3.77 -21.07 -8.70
N GLU A 141 4.73 -21.96 -8.38
CA GLU A 141 4.47 -23.17 -7.58
C GLU A 141 3.89 -22.81 -6.19
N ARG A 142 4.48 -21.84 -5.49
CA ARG A 142 4.01 -21.42 -4.15
C ARG A 142 2.62 -20.75 -4.19
N LYS A 143 2.29 -20.07 -5.28
CA LYS A 143 0.98 -19.44 -5.48
C LYS A 143 -0.05 -20.41 -6.09
N SER A 144 0.35 -21.61 -6.48
CA SER A 144 -0.48 -22.56 -7.24
C SER A 144 -0.98 -21.97 -8.57
N TRP A 145 -0.13 -21.19 -9.22
CA TRP A 145 -0.39 -20.55 -10.50
C TRP A 145 0.28 -21.27 -11.66
N THR A 146 -0.23 -21.04 -12.84
CA THR A 146 0.52 -21.33 -14.07
C THR A 146 1.68 -20.35 -14.23
N ILE A 147 2.65 -20.69 -15.09
CA ILE A 147 3.76 -19.78 -15.38
C ILE A 147 3.26 -18.51 -16.07
N GLU A 148 2.28 -18.63 -16.93
CA GLU A 148 1.65 -17.53 -17.68
C GLU A 148 0.97 -16.55 -16.73
N GLU A 149 0.26 -17.02 -15.72
CA GLU A 149 -0.32 -16.17 -14.65
C GLU A 149 0.76 -15.44 -13.87
N ALA A 150 1.82 -16.13 -13.47
CA ALA A 150 2.94 -15.53 -12.77
C ALA A 150 3.66 -14.47 -13.64
N GLU A 151 3.85 -14.73 -14.94
CA GLU A 151 4.40 -13.76 -15.87
C GLU A 151 3.54 -12.50 -15.99
N GLN A 152 2.22 -12.66 -16.02
CA GLN A 152 1.28 -11.54 -16.08
C GLN A 152 1.39 -10.64 -14.85
N HIS A 153 1.33 -11.24 -13.65
CA HIS A 153 1.33 -10.47 -12.40
C HIS A 153 2.70 -9.89 -12.03
N LEU A 154 3.79 -10.51 -12.47
CA LEU A 154 5.15 -10.08 -12.19
C LEU A 154 5.86 -9.41 -13.37
N ALA A 155 5.13 -9.11 -14.46
CA ALA A 155 5.69 -8.50 -15.67
C ALA A 155 6.64 -7.31 -15.41
N PRO A 156 6.36 -6.38 -14.50
CA PRO A 156 7.25 -5.23 -14.24
C PRO A 156 8.63 -5.60 -13.72
N VAL A 157 8.77 -6.77 -13.07
CA VAL A 157 10.01 -7.23 -12.43
C VAL A 157 10.67 -8.40 -13.16
N LEU A 158 10.12 -8.87 -14.28
CA LEU A 158 10.77 -9.91 -15.06
C LEU A 158 12.05 -9.40 -15.73
N GLY A 159 13.10 -10.20 -15.63
CA GLY A 159 14.34 -10.03 -16.36
C GLY A 159 14.28 -10.70 -17.72
N SER A 160 14.96 -10.14 -18.69
CA SER A 160 15.21 -10.76 -20.00
C SER A 160 16.17 -11.93 -19.88
#